data_f3e71cce22afa03fdb03ecd16ce7a8b7
#
_entry.id   f3e71cce22afa03fdb03ecd16ce7a8b7
#
_cell.length_a   1.000
_cell.length_b   1.000
_cell.length_c   1.000
_cell.angle_alpha   90.00
_cell.angle_beta   90.00
_cell.angle_gamma   90.00
#
_symmetry.space_group_name_H-M   'P 1'
#
loop_
_entity.id
_entity.type
_entity.pdbx_description
1 polymer ?
#
loop_
_entity_poly.entity_id
_entity_poly.type
_entity_poly.pdbx_seq_one_letter_code
_entity_poly.pdbx_strand_id
1 'polypeptide(L)'
;MRTNSILSSLRTAIFSVVFSVCLGAVSEAQTYNILHNFGGSGHDGYAPLTDLVLNGNTLYGTTASGGTNGGGTIFKINTDGSGYGIIRSLTNSPSPEGGMVLIGNTLYGTTFTGGSADNGSIFKMNTDGSGYTELHSFSATVPSVFGTNSDGNRPQGDLVTDGSTLYGTAEYGGTNNNGTVFKINTDGSGFAVIKTFSATFLGTNNVSENMLVNSGTNTDGARPIGGLVLDGSTLYGTTYHGGISNGVVFAMQTDGSGYTVLKYFSGINGIGTNSDGAAPVAGLTLGGDTLYGVTVGGGVAGCGNIFKLKTNGAGFIDLHDFLHSDGAFPRNALFLNGSTLYGTTAAGGSSNYGTIFMILTNGADFTTLKNFDMTVGLQCDSKFVLSSNILYGTVADGGTNGGGVVFGLTVQPQILTGDGNFGVQANAFGFDITGISNQAVVIQTCTNLGSPDWLPIQTNTLNGGPVYFSDPQWTNYSGRFYRLRSP
;
A
#
# COMPACT_ATOMS: atom_id res chain seq x y z
N MET A 1 -8.98 -62.86 -23.46
CA MET A 1 -9.37 -61.73 -22.58
C MET A 1 -8.12 -61.08 -21.96
N ARG A 2 -7.32 -60.35 -22.72
CA ARG A 2 -6.21 -59.51 -22.22
C ARG A 2 -5.71 -58.56 -23.31
N THR A 3 -6.57 -57.67 -23.82
CA THR A 3 -6.18 -56.65 -24.80
C THR A 3 -6.80 -55.27 -24.59
N ASN A 4 -7.62 -55.08 -23.55
CA ASN A 4 -8.33 -53.79 -23.34
C ASN A 4 -7.77 -52.91 -22.19
N SER A 5 -6.66 -53.29 -21.52
CA SER A 5 -6.12 -52.49 -20.40
C SER A 5 -4.90 -51.65 -20.79
N ILE A 6 -4.35 -51.79 -21.99
CA ILE A 6 -3.17 -51.05 -22.43
C ILE A 6 -3.54 -49.74 -23.18
N LEU A 7 -4.72 -49.68 -23.75
CA LEU A 7 -5.17 -48.48 -24.49
C LEU A 7 -5.72 -47.35 -23.60
N SER A 8 -6.12 -47.65 -22.37
CA SER A 8 -6.56 -46.59 -21.41
C SER A 8 -5.40 -45.88 -20.73
N SER A 9 -4.29 -46.58 -20.48
CA SER A 9 -3.10 -46.00 -19.85
C SER A 9 -2.24 -45.19 -20.82
N LEU A 10 -2.30 -45.43 -22.12
CA LEU A 10 -1.62 -44.62 -23.13
C LEU A 10 -2.34 -43.28 -23.43
N ARG A 11 -3.66 -43.18 -23.24
CA ARG A 11 -4.38 -41.93 -23.40
C ARG A 11 -4.11 -40.94 -22.26
N THR A 12 -3.91 -41.40 -21.04
CA THR A 12 -3.60 -40.56 -19.87
C THR A 12 -2.14 -40.08 -19.87
N ALA A 13 -1.19 -40.85 -20.42
CA ALA A 13 0.22 -40.50 -20.46
C ALA A 13 0.58 -39.48 -21.58
N ILE A 14 -0.17 -39.44 -22.68
CA ILE A 14 0.06 -38.47 -23.78
C ILE A 14 -0.49 -37.08 -23.41
N PHE A 15 -1.50 -37.00 -22.57
CA PHE A 15 -2.08 -35.72 -22.13
C PHE A 15 -1.20 -34.93 -21.12
N SER A 16 -0.33 -35.61 -20.37
CA SER A 16 0.55 -34.95 -19.39
C SER A 16 1.79 -34.28 -19.98
N VAL A 17 2.18 -34.59 -21.21
CA VAL A 17 3.43 -34.08 -21.81
C VAL A 17 3.22 -32.81 -22.65
N VAL A 18 2.02 -32.56 -23.15
CA VAL A 18 1.73 -31.36 -23.96
C VAL A 18 1.38 -30.14 -23.12
N PHE A 19 1.05 -30.32 -21.83
CA PHE A 19 0.60 -29.23 -20.95
C PHE A 19 1.74 -28.42 -20.34
N SER A 20 2.99 -28.85 -20.45
CA SER A 20 4.14 -28.24 -19.75
C SER A 20 4.89 -27.14 -20.53
N VAL A 21 4.47 -26.79 -21.75
CA VAL A 21 5.26 -25.88 -22.63
C VAL A 21 4.58 -24.56 -22.99
N CYS A 22 3.32 -24.35 -22.66
CA CYS A 22 2.57 -23.19 -23.16
C CYS A 22 1.99 -22.27 -22.07
N LEU A 23 2.67 -22.07 -20.96
CA LEU A 23 2.36 -20.98 -20.00
C LEU A 23 3.15 -19.70 -20.34
N GLY A 24 3.25 -19.37 -21.60
CA GLY A 24 3.49 -18.02 -22.04
C GLY A 24 2.15 -17.36 -22.36
N ALA A 25 1.30 -17.11 -21.36
CA ALA A 25 0.23 -16.16 -21.53
C ALA A 25 0.91 -14.84 -21.92
N VAL A 26 0.80 -14.43 -23.19
CA VAL A 26 1.20 -13.09 -23.62
C VAL A 26 0.10 -12.16 -23.09
N SER A 27 0.13 -11.91 -21.79
CA SER A 27 -0.49 -10.73 -21.21
C SER A 27 0.18 -9.52 -21.87
N GLU A 28 -0.59 -8.55 -22.33
CA GLU A 28 -0.01 -7.26 -22.69
C GLU A 28 0.81 -6.81 -21.49
N ALA A 29 2.06 -6.41 -21.71
CA ALA A 29 2.95 -6.04 -20.62
C ALA A 29 2.37 -4.85 -19.86
N GLN A 30 2.47 -4.90 -18.52
CA GLN A 30 2.14 -3.76 -17.67
C GLN A 30 2.93 -2.54 -18.17
N THR A 31 2.24 -1.44 -18.48
CA THR A 31 2.88 -0.22 -18.93
C THR A 31 3.13 0.69 -17.76
N TYR A 32 4.41 0.95 -17.46
CA TYR A 32 4.86 1.88 -16.43
C TYR A 32 5.30 3.18 -17.10
N ASN A 33 4.65 4.29 -16.75
CA ASN A 33 4.92 5.62 -17.30
C ASN A 33 5.36 6.56 -16.18
N ILE A 34 6.48 7.24 -16.36
CA ILE A 34 6.89 8.35 -15.49
C ILE A 34 6.16 9.60 -15.97
N LEU A 35 5.37 10.20 -15.07
CA LEU A 35 4.64 11.45 -15.33
C LEU A 35 5.51 12.67 -15.02
N HIS A 36 6.36 12.60 -13.97
CA HIS A 36 7.28 13.66 -13.58
C HIS A 36 8.53 13.08 -12.91
N ASN A 37 9.70 13.67 -13.19
CA ASN A 37 10.97 13.42 -12.51
C ASN A 37 11.32 14.61 -11.64
N PHE A 38 11.39 14.43 -10.33
CA PHE A 38 11.74 15.49 -9.39
C PHE A 38 13.25 15.77 -9.38
N GLY A 39 13.63 16.96 -8.89
CA GLY A 39 15.02 17.36 -8.73
C GLY A 39 15.67 17.99 -9.97
N GLY A 40 14.92 18.23 -11.05
CA GLY A 40 15.43 18.77 -12.32
C GLY A 40 15.80 20.24 -12.32
N SER A 41 15.28 21.03 -11.38
CA SER A 41 15.57 22.46 -11.21
C SER A 41 15.78 22.80 -9.75
N GLY A 42 16.51 23.89 -9.46
CA GLY A 42 16.78 24.32 -8.08
C GLY A 42 15.54 24.73 -7.25
N HIS A 43 14.35 24.71 -7.83
CA HIS A 43 13.09 25.02 -7.19
C HIS A 43 12.10 23.86 -7.22
N ASP A 44 12.44 22.76 -7.85
CA ASP A 44 11.61 21.55 -7.89
C ASP A 44 11.56 20.87 -6.51
N GLY A 45 10.58 19.99 -6.33
CA GLY A 45 10.52 19.14 -5.15
C GLY A 45 11.57 18.03 -5.18
N TYR A 46 11.75 17.38 -4.02
CA TYR A 46 12.64 16.23 -3.86
C TYR A 46 12.05 15.26 -2.82
N ALA A 47 12.17 13.96 -3.07
CA ALA A 47 11.65 12.89 -2.23
C ALA A 47 10.12 12.99 -2.01
N PRO A 48 9.28 12.64 -3.01
CA PRO A 48 7.84 12.50 -2.85
C PRO A 48 7.54 11.22 -2.06
N LEU A 49 7.38 11.35 -0.74
CA LEU A 49 7.17 10.23 0.19
C LEU A 49 5.69 9.92 0.45
N THR A 50 4.77 10.75 -0.06
CA THR A 50 3.38 10.73 0.39
C THR A 50 2.44 10.17 -0.65
N ASP A 51 1.26 9.77 -0.17
CA ASP A 51 0.14 9.37 -1.00
C ASP A 51 -0.34 10.52 -1.88
N LEU A 52 -0.71 10.18 -3.10
CA LEU A 52 -1.36 11.13 -4.01
C LEU A 52 -2.84 11.26 -3.67
N VAL A 53 -3.39 12.44 -3.91
CA VAL A 53 -4.83 12.72 -3.86
C VAL A 53 -5.33 13.02 -5.26
N LEU A 54 -6.38 12.31 -5.69
CA LEU A 54 -6.99 12.49 -7.00
C LEU A 54 -8.24 13.37 -6.90
N ASN A 55 -8.30 14.42 -7.72
CA ASN A 55 -9.49 15.25 -7.92
C ASN A 55 -9.77 15.38 -9.42
N GLY A 56 -10.78 14.68 -9.91
CA GLY A 56 -11.02 14.55 -11.35
C GLY A 56 -9.83 13.94 -12.06
N ASN A 57 -9.18 14.68 -12.96
CA ASN A 57 -7.99 14.27 -13.68
C ASN A 57 -6.69 14.89 -13.10
N THR A 58 -6.73 15.49 -11.93
CA THR A 58 -5.57 16.13 -11.31
C THR A 58 -5.14 15.37 -10.06
N LEU A 59 -3.88 15.01 -10.00
CA LEU A 59 -3.19 14.42 -8.85
C LEU A 59 -2.54 15.56 -8.05
N TYR A 60 -2.65 15.49 -6.73
CA TYR A 60 -1.97 16.37 -5.78
C TYR A 60 -1.08 15.53 -4.89
N GLY A 61 0.11 16.03 -4.60
CA GLY A 61 1.08 15.36 -3.73
C GLY A 61 2.00 16.34 -3.05
N THR A 62 2.86 15.82 -2.19
CA THR A 62 3.89 16.60 -1.50
C THR A 62 5.27 16.01 -1.73
N THR A 63 6.30 16.81 -1.52
CA THR A 63 7.69 16.37 -1.49
C THR A 63 8.29 16.76 -0.15
N ALA A 64 9.07 15.85 0.46
CA ALA A 64 9.65 16.05 1.79
C ALA A 64 10.68 17.18 1.83
N SER A 65 11.33 17.48 0.70
CA SER A 65 12.32 18.55 0.58
C SER A 65 12.27 19.20 -0.79
N GLY A 66 13.15 20.17 -1.03
CA GLY A 66 13.15 20.97 -2.27
C GLY A 66 12.22 22.18 -2.18
N GLY A 67 11.86 22.73 -3.35
CA GLY A 67 11.18 24.01 -3.43
C GLY A 67 12.11 25.19 -3.17
N THR A 68 11.59 26.42 -3.23
CA THR A 68 12.39 27.66 -3.08
C THR A 68 13.07 27.81 -1.73
N ASN A 69 12.55 27.15 -0.70
CA ASN A 69 13.01 27.29 0.69
C ASN A 69 13.57 25.98 1.28
N GLY A 70 13.64 24.90 0.48
CA GLY A 70 14.15 23.61 0.93
C GLY A 70 13.22 22.78 1.82
N GLY A 71 12.09 23.33 2.23
CA GLY A 71 11.15 22.72 3.19
C GLY A 71 10.13 21.76 2.57
N GLY A 72 10.30 21.41 1.30
CA GLY A 72 9.34 20.61 0.55
C GLY A 72 8.32 21.42 -0.20
N THR A 73 7.52 20.73 -0.99
CA THR A 73 6.52 21.37 -1.86
C THR A 73 5.17 20.67 -1.75
N ILE A 74 4.11 21.41 -2.11
CA ILE A 74 2.84 20.84 -2.52
C ILE A 74 2.72 21.05 -4.02
N PHE A 75 2.49 20.00 -4.78
CA PHE A 75 2.43 20.04 -6.25
C PHE A 75 1.11 19.49 -6.77
N LYS A 76 0.84 19.77 -8.04
CA LYS A 76 -0.22 19.14 -8.83
C LYS A 76 0.32 18.67 -10.16
N ILE A 77 -0.32 17.65 -10.74
CA ILE A 77 -0.04 17.13 -12.08
C ILE A 77 -1.30 16.45 -12.61
N ASN A 78 -1.57 16.52 -13.90
CA ASN A 78 -2.68 15.78 -14.49
C ASN A 78 -2.33 14.29 -14.65
N THR A 79 -3.35 13.45 -14.69
CA THR A 79 -3.21 11.98 -14.89
C THR A 79 -2.55 11.60 -16.22
N ASP A 80 -2.50 12.51 -17.21
CA ASP A 80 -1.79 12.34 -18.47
C ASP A 80 -0.34 12.84 -18.43
N GLY A 81 0.14 13.34 -17.27
CA GLY A 81 1.48 13.90 -17.07
C GLY A 81 1.61 15.39 -17.43
N SER A 82 0.58 16.01 -17.99
CA SER A 82 0.57 17.44 -18.28
C SER A 82 0.29 18.28 -17.03
N GLY A 83 0.51 19.59 -17.13
CA GLY A 83 0.08 20.55 -16.11
C GLY A 83 0.80 20.42 -14.75
N TYR A 84 2.00 19.81 -14.73
CA TYR A 84 2.81 19.83 -13.51
C TYR A 84 3.08 21.25 -13.05
N GLY A 85 2.94 21.47 -11.76
CA GLY A 85 3.24 22.75 -11.13
C GLY A 85 3.28 22.67 -9.62
N ILE A 86 4.24 23.38 -9.04
CA ILE A 86 4.31 23.60 -7.60
C ILE A 86 3.26 24.65 -7.25
N ILE A 87 2.28 24.25 -6.45
CA ILE A 87 1.23 25.18 -5.96
C ILE A 87 1.64 25.83 -4.64
N ARG A 88 2.63 25.26 -3.93
CA ARG A 88 3.24 25.87 -2.75
C ARG A 88 4.63 25.31 -2.47
N SER A 89 5.61 26.19 -2.21
CA SER A 89 6.86 25.86 -1.55
C SER A 89 6.71 26.15 -0.06
N LEU A 90 7.01 25.15 0.77
CA LEU A 90 6.90 25.27 2.21
C LEU A 90 8.13 25.99 2.80
N THR A 91 7.93 26.67 3.93
CA THR A 91 8.98 27.44 4.61
C THR A 91 9.28 26.84 5.97
N ASN A 92 10.49 27.06 6.49
CA ASN A 92 10.94 26.61 7.81
C ASN A 92 11.08 25.08 7.95
N SER A 93 11.47 24.40 6.87
CA SER A 93 11.76 22.95 6.82
C SER A 93 10.65 22.04 7.37
N PRO A 94 9.38 22.19 6.93
CA PRO A 94 8.29 21.46 7.55
C PRO A 94 8.20 19.99 7.14
N SER A 95 8.91 19.51 6.11
CA SER A 95 8.94 18.11 5.67
C SER A 95 7.56 17.42 5.72
N PRO A 96 6.65 17.61 4.75
CA PRO A 96 5.39 16.89 4.73
C PRO A 96 5.65 15.42 4.40
N GLU A 97 5.37 14.53 5.35
CA GLU A 97 5.58 13.07 5.23
C GLU A 97 4.27 12.27 5.30
N GLY A 98 3.19 12.87 5.81
CA GLY A 98 1.85 12.29 5.76
C GLY A 98 1.10 12.65 4.48
N GLY A 99 0.29 11.71 3.98
CA GLY A 99 -0.60 11.94 2.86
C GLY A 99 -1.66 12.99 3.16
N MET A 100 -2.13 13.67 2.11
CA MET A 100 -3.20 14.65 2.24
C MET A 100 -4.58 14.01 2.10
N VAL A 101 -5.61 14.66 2.66
CA VAL A 101 -7.01 14.35 2.39
C VAL A 101 -7.70 15.55 1.73
N LEU A 102 -8.59 15.25 0.78
CA LEU A 102 -9.35 16.27 0.04
C LEU A 102 -10.80 16.31 0.51
N ILE A 103 -11.26 17.49 0.90
CA ILE A 103 -12.67 17.74 1.21
C ILE A 103 -13.14 18.90 0.33
N GLY A 104 -14.01 18.61 -0.62
CA GLY A 104 -14.38 19.59 -1.65
C GLY A 104 -13.17 20.05 -2.46
N ASN A 105 -12.81 21.32 -2.37
CA ASN A 105 -11.63 21.91 -3.00
C ASN A 105 -10.50 22.25 -2.01
N THR A 106 -10.55 21.69 -0.80
CA THR A 106 -9.56 21.96 0.24
C THR A 106 -8.76 20.71 0.55
N LEU A 107 -7.45 20.81 0.46
CA LEU A 107 -6.47 19.81 0.87
C LEU A 107 -6.13 20.03 2.35
N TYR A 108 -6.07 18.94 3.11
CA TYR A 108 -5.63 18.92 4.50
C TYR A 108 -4.47 17.95 4.61
N GLY A 109 -3.43 18.31 5.34
CA GLY A 109 -2.25 17.46 5.51
C GLY A 109 -1.50 17.77 6.79
N THR A 110 -0.44 17.01 7.02
CA THR A 110 0.48 17.19 8.15
C THR A 110 1.89 17.47 7.66
N THR A 111 2.69 18.05 8.54
CA THR A 111 4.13 18.20 8.34
C THR A 111 4.85 17.51 9.50
N PHE A 112 5.89 16.73 9.20
CA PHE A 112 6.67 15.98 10.17
C PHE A 112 7.48 16.87 11.12
N THR A 113 8.03 17.95 10.58
CA THR A 113 8.75 19.01 11.30
C THR A 113 8.11 20.36 11.02
N GLY A 114 8.70 21.45 11.49
CA GLY A 114 8.14 22.79 11.36
C GLY A 114 7.08 23.10 12.43
N GLY A 115 6.25 24.08 12.17
CA GLY A 115 5.38 24.68 13.18
C GLY A 115 6.19 25.53 14.19
N SER A 116 5.55 25.99 15.26
CA SER A 116 6.17 26.92 16.24
C SER A 116 7.26 26.27 17.09
N ALA A 117 7.28 24.94 17.22
CA ALA A 117 8.20 24.18 18.06
C ALA A 117 9.03 23.14 17.29
N ASP A 118 8.96 23.15 15.96
CA ASP A 118 9.61 22.17 15.08
C ASP A 118 9.19 20.71 15.32
N ASN A 119 7.97 20.53 15.83
CA ASN A 119 7.37 19.23 16.14
C ASN A 119 6.28 18.82 15.16
N GLY A 120 6.16 19.54 14.05
CA GLY A 120 5.16 19.33 13.01
C GLY A 120 3.91 20.19 13.19
N SER A 121 3.07 20.16 12.17
CA SER A 121 1.81 20.92 12.13
C SER A 121 0.73 20.20 11.34
N ILE A 122 -0.49 20.67 11.48
CA ILE A 122 -1.64 20.31 10.64
C ILE A 122 -2.00 21.55 9.83
N PHE A 123 -2.16 21.41 8.52
CA PHE A 123 -2.47 22.53 7.63
C PHE A 123 -3.67 22.23 6.74
N LYS A 124 -4.23 23.32 6.18
CA LYS A 124 -5.16 23.26 5.03
C LYS A 124 -4.75 24.24 3.94
N MET A 125 -5.16 23.95 2.71
CA MET A 125 -4.94 24.78 1.54
C MET A 125 -5.96 24.45 0.45
N ASN A 126 -6.38 25.44 -0.34
CA ASN A 126 -7.20 25.17 -1.51
C ASN A 126 -6.38 24.48 -2.63
N THR A 127 -7.05 23.71 -3.49
CA THR A 127 -6.44 23.03 -4.64
C THR A 127 -5.79 23.96 -5.68
N ASP A 128 -6.10 25.26 -5.64
CA ASP A 128 -5.46 26.30 -6.45
C ASP A 128 -4.20 26.91 -5.81
N GLY A 129 -3.83 26.46 -4.58
CA GLY A 129 -2.69 26.96 -3.81
C GLY A 129 -3.01 28.16 -2.89
N SER A 130 -4.21 28.68 -2.95
CA SER A 130 -4.65 29.78 -2.07
C SER A 130 -5.07 29.28 -0.68
N GLY A 131 -5.21 30.18 0.27
CA GLY A 131 -5.83 29.90 1.57
C GLY A 131 -5.02 28.96 2.47
N TYR A 132 -3.70 28.84 2.28
CA TYR A 132 -2.86 28.05 3.19
C TYR A 132 -2.97 28.59 4.62
N THR A 133 -3.32 27.70 5.54
CA THR A 133 -3.49 28.02 6.96
C THR A 133 -2.99 26.85 7.79
N GLU A 134 -2.14 27.12 8.76
CA GLU A 134 -1.80 26.16 9.81
C GLU A 134 -2.98 26.10 10.80
N LEU A 135 -3.54 24.89 10.96
CA LEU A 135 -4.68 24.65 11.85
C LEU A 135 -4.23 24.34 13.27
N HIS A 136 -3.08 23.66 13.40
CA HIS A 136 -2.47 23.30 14.69
C HIS A 136 -0.95 23.17 14.54
N SER A 137 -0.22 23.67 15.50
CA SER A 137 1.23 23.47 15.65
C SER A 137 1.48 22.63 16.89
N PHE A 138 2.12 21.49 16.74
CA PHE A 138 2.43 20.62 17.87
C PHE A 138 3.40 21.28 18.85
N SER A 139 3.12 21.14 20.14
CA SER A 139 3.83 21.84 21.19
C SER A 139 5.24 21.30 21.43
N ALA A 140 6.10 22.11 22.02
CA ALA A 140 7.46 21.72 22.35
C ALA A 140 7.50 20.53 23.32
N THR A 141 8.44 19.62 23.08
CA THR A 141 8.73 18.49 23.97
C THR A 141 9.74 18.85 25.06
N VAL A 142 9.62 18.22 26.22
CA VAL A 142 10.57 18.41 27.33
C VAL A 142 11.07 17.04 27.80
N PRO A 143 12.40 16.77 27.74
CA PRO A 143 13.46 17.55 27.06
C PRO A 143 13.29 17.60 25.54
N SER A 144 14.00 18.50 24.84
CA SER A 144 13.74 18.99 23.49
C SER A 144 13.92 17.92 22.46
N VAL A 145 14.08 16.84 22.24
CA VAL A 145 14.18 16.02 21.02
C VAL A 145 13.36 14.72 21.11
N PHE A 146 13.33 14.05 22.22
CA PHE A 146 12.54 12.85 22.44
C PHE A 146 11.81 12.93 23.79
N GLY A 147 11.32 14.11 24.11
CA GLY A 147 10.63 14.38 25.35
C GLY A 147 9.12 14.18 25.24
N THR A 148 8.46 14.48 26.33
CA THR A 148 6.99 14.45 26.43
C THR A 148 6.39 15.83 26.17
N ASN A 149 5.16 15.85 25.68
CA ASN A 149 4.30 17.01 25.59
C ASN A 149 2.84 16.57 25.75
N SER A 150 1.91 17.48 25.56
CA SER A 150 0.48 17.15 25.73
C SER A 150 -0.20 16.67 24.46
N ASP A 151 0.34 16.95 23.27
CA ASP A 151 -0.40 16.85 22.02
C ASP A 151 0.22 15.90 20.96
N GLY A 152 1.48 15.52 21.12
CA GLY A 152 2.18 14.67 20.18
C GLY A 152 3.32 15.38 19.47
N ASN A 153 4.05 14.64 18.66
CA ASN A 153 5.21 15.11 17.93
C ASN A 153 5.38 14.27 16.67
N ARG A 154 5.75 14.91 15.56
CA ARG A 154 6.01 14.26 14.27
C ARG A 154 4.79 13.49 13.74
N PRO A 155 3.71 14.16 13.34
CA PRO A 155 2.60 13.54 12.66
C PRO A 155 3.06 13.08 11.25
N GLN A 156 3.06 11.77 11.03
CA GLN A 156 3.56 11.14 9.82
C GLN A 156 2.47 10.36 9.07
N GLY A 157 1.48 9.84 9.80
CA GLY A 157 0.38 9.10 9.21
C GLY A 157 -0.58 9.99 8.43
N ASP A 158 -1.23 9.41 7.43
CA ASP A 158 -2.27 10.08 6.66
C ASP A 158 -3.43 10.48 7.57
N LEU A 159 -4.00 11.65 7.27
CA LEU A 159 -5.24 12.07 7.91
C LEU A 159 -6.43 11.27 7.35
N VAL A 160 -7.41 10.99 8.20
CA VAL A 160 -8.73 10.48 7.79
C VAL A 160 -9.82 11.40 8.29
N THR A 161 -10.98 11.42 7.62
CA THR A 161 -12.02 12.39 7.93
C THR A 161 -13.42 11.80 7.82
N ASP A 162 -14.34 12.31 8.66
CA ASP A 162 -15.79 12.14 8.54
C ASP A 162 -16.45 13.28 7.72
N GLY A 163 -15.65 14.18 7.15
CA GLY A 163 -16.08 15.37 6.40
C GLY A 163 -16.08 16.67 7.23
N SER A 164 -16.12 16.58 8.54
CA SER A 164 -16.12 17.73 9.47
C SER A 164 -14.94 17.71 10.43
N THR A 165 -14.47 16.53 10.76
CA THR A 165 -13.37 16.28 11.70
C THR A 165 -12.27 15.49 10.98
N LEU A 166 -11.04 15.87 11.25
CA LEU A 166 -9.83 15.17 10.82
C LEU A 166 -9.31 14.35 12.00
N TYR A 167 -8.85 13.14 11.72
CA TYR A 167 -8.21 12.26 12.70
C TYR A 167 -6.83 11.88 12.19
N GLY A 168 -5.84 11.82 13.07
CA GLY A 168 -4.47 11.48 12.72
C GLY A 168 -3.69 10.92 13.89
N THR A 169 -2.45 10.56 13.61
CA THR A 169 -1.48 10.02 14.56
C THR A 169 -0.25 10.91 14.64
N ALA A 170 0.37 10.98 15.81
CA ALA A 170 1.71 11.54 15.99
C ALA A 170 2.62 10.46 16.56
N GLU A 171 3.78 10.26 15.90
CA GLU A 171 4.69 9.15 16.19
C GLU A 171 5.23 9.19 17.63
N TYR A 172 5.57 10.38 18.10
CA TYR A 172 6.16 10.63 19.42
C TYR A 172 5.30 11.59 20.24
N GLY A 173 5.86 12.04 21.37
CA GLY A 173 5.18 12.93 22.29
C GLY A 173 4.07 12.25 23.08
N GLY A 174 3.11 13.03 23.54
CA GLY A 174 2.18 12.58 24.57
C GLY A 174 2.89 12.46 25.93
N THR A 175 2.18 12.03 26.95
CA THR A 175 2.69 11.93 28.33
C THR A 175 3.81 10.92 28.52
N ASN A 176 3.98 9.97 27.61
CA ASN A 176 4.97 8.89 27.72
C ASN A 176 5.95 8.84 26.52
N ASN A 177 5.89 9.82 25.62
CA ASN A 177 6.68 9.85 24.38
C ASN A 177 6.51 8.62 23.47
N ASN A 178 5.36 7.97 23.54
CA ASN A 178 5.01 6.80 22.73
C ASN A 178 3.95 7.12 21.67
N GLY A 179 3.70 8.41 21.44
CA GLY A 179 2.81 8.91 20.44
C GLY A 179 1.36 9.08 20.91
N THR A 180 0.58 9.65 20.01
CA THR A 180 -0.82 10.01 20.27
C THR A 180 -1.71 9.72 19.06
N VAL A 181 -3.02 9.60 19.31
CA VAL A 181 -4.06 9.77 18.31
C VAL A 181 -4.78 11.07 18.62
N PHE A 182 -4.97 11.92 17.63
CA PHE A 182 -5.61 13.23 17.78
C PHE A 182 -6.79 13.41 16.83
N LYS A 183 -7.62 14.40 17.13
CA LYS A 183 -8.66 14.94 16.23
C LYS A 183 -8.65 16.45 16.21
N ILE A 184 -9.15 17.04 15.12
CA ILE A 184 -9.32 18.46 14.94
C ILE A 184 -10.44 18.72 13.93
N ASN A 185 -11.24 19.76 14.11
CA ASN A 185 -12.24 20.13 13.12
C ASN A 185 -11.58 20.76 11.89
N THR A 186 -12.24 20.64 10.73
CA THR A 186 -11.73 21.17 9.44
C THR A 186 -11.57 22.70 9.42
N ASP A 187 -12.17 23.42 10.38
CA ASP A 187 -11.96 24.84 10.59
C ASP A 187 -10.75 25.18 11.47
N GLY A 188 -10.13 24.18 12.12
CA GLY A 188 -9.01 24.31 13.04
C GLY A 188 -9.42 24.37 14.52
N SER A 189 -10.70 24.38 14.83
CA SER A 189 -11.19 24.33 16.21
C SER A 189 -11.18 22.90 16.77
N GLY A 190 -11.35 22.78 18.08
CA GLY A 190 -11.62 21.49 18.71
C GLY A 190 -10.47 20.47 18.65
N PHE A 191 -9.21 20.91 18.52
CA PHE A 191 -8.08 19.99 18.65
C PHE A 191 -8.13 19.25 19.99
N ALA A 192 -8.00 17.94 19.94
CA ALA A 192 -7.96 17.10 21.13
C ALA A 192 -7.13 15.83 20.89
N VAL A 193 -6.32 15.47 21.85
CA VAL A 193 -5.73 14.13 21.93
C VAL A 193 -6.78 13.16 22.47
N ILE A 194 -7.14 12.17 21.68
CA ILE A 194 -8.15 11.16 22.03
C ILE A 194 -7.52 9.85 22.52
N LYS A 195 -6.19 9.67 22.33
CA LYS A 195 -5.42 8.57 22.89
C LYS A 195 -3.97 9.00 23.09
N THR A 196 -3.40 8.71 24.25
CA THR A 196 -1.96 8.71 24.52
C THR A 196 -1.53 7.28 24.82
N PHE A 197 -0.50 6.81 24.15
CA PHE A 197 0.01 5.45 24.35
C PHE A 197 0.81 5.36 25.65
N SER A 198 0.68 4.23 26.35
CA SER A 198 1.29 4.04 27.68
C SER A 198 2.81 3.86 27.59
N ALA A 199 3.47 4.07 28.72
CA ALA A 199 4.93 3.87 28.81
C ALA A 199 5.32 2.43 28.47
N THR A 200 6.42 2.28 27.74
CA THR A 200 7.01 0.97 27.47
C THR A 200 7.99 0.60 28.59
N PHE A 201 7.98 -0.67 28.98
CA PHE A 201 8.92 -1.22 29.96
C PHE A 201 10.02 -1.98 29.21
N LEU A 202 11.28 -1.51 29.33
CA LEU A 202 12.44 -2.23 28.84
C LEU A 202 12.66 -3.45 29.73
N GLY A 203 12.65 -4.67 29.16
CA GLY A 203 13.13 -5.85 29.86
C GLY A 203 14.59 -5.67 30.30
N THR A 204 14.97 -6.19 31.48
CA THR A 204 16.24 -5.96 32.16
C THR A 204 17.49 -6.42 31.40
N ASN A 205 17.40 -6.88 30.16
CA ASN A 205 18.48 -7.55 29.42
C ASN A 205 19.04 -6.82 28.20
N ASN A 206 18.63 -5.58 27.90
CA ASN A 206 19.14 -4.85 26.72
C ASN A 206 19.54 -3.42 27.06
N VAL A 207 20.71 -3.26 27.68
CA VAL A 207 21.46 -1.98 27.74
C VAL A 207 22.52 -2.02 26.64
N SER A 208 22.15 -1.80 25.39
CA SER A 208 23.12 -1.37 24.40
C SER A 208 22.82 0.10 24.08
N GLU A 209 23.79 0.96 24.47
CA GLU A 209 23.72 2.43 24.41
C GLU A 209 23.73 3.01 22.97
N ASN A 210 23.35 2.26 21.95
CA ASN A 210 23.33 2.78 20.60
C ASN A 210 22.08 2.35 19.84
N MET A 211 21.32 3.35 19.48
CA MET A 211 20.15 3.38 18.60
C MET A 211 18.82 2.97 19.21
N LEU A 212 17.97 3.99 19.50
CA LEU A 212 16.54 4.14 19.18
C LEU A 212 15.64 2.87 19.27
N VAL A 213 15.94 1.92 20.13
CA VAL A 213 15.10 0.74 20.30
C VAL A 213 14.30 0.91 21.58
N ASN A 214 13.23 1.69 21.53
CA ASN A 214 12.13 1.56 22.49
C ASN A 214 11.35 0.29 22.19
N SER A 215 12.04 -0.85 22.12
CA SER A 215 11.43 -2.19 22.00
C SER A 215 10.88 -2.68 23.35
N GLY A 216 10.41 -1.74 24.17
CA GLY A 216 9.76 -2.07 25.42
C GLY A 216 8.36 -2.62 25.19
N THR A 217 7.87 -3.42 26.13
CA THR A 217 6.50 -3.93 26.12
C THR A 217 5.56 -3.00 26.86
N ASN A 218 4.32 -2.92 26.43
CA ASN A 218 3.20 -2.30 27.11
C ASN A 218 1.91 -3.01 26.71
N THR A 219 0.77 -2.51 27.10
CA THR A 219 -0.51 -3.20 26.81
C THR A 219 -1.24 -2.63 25.59
N ASP A 220 -0.80 -1.49 25.06
CA ASP A 220 -1.58 -0.72 24.07
C ASP A 220 -0.79 -0.27 22.83
N GLY A 221 0.48 -0.64 22.71
CA GLY A 221 1.32 -0.23 21.57
C GLY A 221 2.08 1.06 21.79
N ALA A 222 2.97 1.40 20.86
CA ALA A 222 3.77 2.61 20.87
C ALA A 222 4.19 3.01 19.44
N ARG A 223 4.36 4.30 19.19
CA ARG A 223 4.77 4.87 17.91
C ARG A 223 3.75 4.54 16.79
N PRO A 224 2.57 5.14 16.81
CA PRO A 224 1.60 5.02 15.72
C PRO A 224 2.11 5.85 14.51
N ILE A 225 2.76 5.18 13.56
CA ILE A 225 3.34 5.80 12.35
C ILE A 225 2.30 5.81 11.23
N GLY A 226 1.58 4.72 11.07
CA GLY A 226 0.60 4.56 10.00
C GLY A 226 -0.62 5.47 10.15
N GLY A 227 -1.22 5.81 9.01
CA GLY A 227 -2.52 6.47 8.97
C GLY A 227 -3.64 5.62 9.57
N LEU A 228 -4.72 6.27 9.96
CA LEU A 228 -5.90 5.62 10.50
C LEU A 228 -6.86 5.20 9.38
N VAL A 229 -7.75 4.25 9.70
CA VAL A 229 -8.93 3.95 8.88
C VAL A 229 -10.17 4.24 9.70
N LEU A 230 -11.15 4.91 9.09
CA LEU A 230 -12.43 5.26 9.72
C LEU A 230 -13.56 4.40 9.13
N ASP A 231 -14.31 3.74 10.00
CA ASP A 231 -15.55 3.04 9.66
C ASP A 231 -16.66 3.49 10.62
N GLY A 232 -17.58 4.30 10.12
CA GLY A 232 -18.59 4.95 10.93
C GLY A 232 -17.96 5.80 12.06
N SER A 233 -18.11 5.38 13.30
CA SER A 233 -17.51 6.03 14.47
C SER A 233 -16.28 5.28 15.02
N THR A 234 -15.77 4.28 14.33
CA THR A 234 -14.62 3.48 14.76
C THR A 234 -13.38 3.80 13.96
N LEU A 235 -12.29 4.11 14.64
CA LEU A 235 -10.95 4.28 14.08
C LEU A 235 -10.17 2.98 14.28
N TYR A 236 -9.47 2.55 13.22
CA TYR A 236 -8.51 1.44 13.25
C TYR A 236 -7.13 1.96 12.91
N GLY A 237 -6.11 1.44 13.57
CA GLY A 237 -4.73 1.84 13.32
C GLY A 237 -3.73 0.78 13.75
N THR A 238 -2.47 1.08 13.50
CA THR A 238 -1.32 0.25 13.85
C THR A 238 -0.34 1.00 14.74
N THR A 239 0.48 0.29 15.48
CA THR A 239 1.64 0.85 16.17
C THR A 239 2.89 0.07 15.78
N TYR A 240 4.00 0.78 15.55
CA TYR A 240 5.27 0.20 15.15
C TYR A 240 5.88 -0.68 16.23
N HIS A 241 5.76 -0.24 17.49
CA HIS A 241 6.33 -0.90 18.67
C HIS A 241 5.27 -1.11 19.76
N GLY A 242 5.72 -1.63 20.90
CA GLY A 242 4.89 -1.88 22.06
C GLY A 242 4.05 -3.14 21.93
N GLY A 243 2.96 -3.23 22.66
CA GLY A 243 2.27 -4.49 22.84
C GLY A 243 3.17 -5.49 23.58
N ILE A 244 3.18 -6.73 23.11
CA ILE A 244 4.08 -7.76 23.65
C ILE A 244 5.51 -7.69 23.08
N SER A 245 5.75 -6.93 22.01
CA SER A 245 7.09 -6.66 21.43
C SER A 245 7.05 -5.82 20.15
N ASN A 246 6.31 -6.23 19.13
CA ASN A 246 6.49 -5.82 17.72
C ASN A 246 5.29 -5.07 17.15
N GLY A 247 4.60 -4.32 18.00
CA GLY A 247 3.47 -3.50 17.60
C GLY A 247 2.12 -4.21 17.70
N VAL A 248 1.08 -3.45 17.41
CA VAL A 248 -0.32 -3.91 17.50
C VAL A 248 -1.17 -3.40 16.35
N VAL A 249 -2.29 -4.06 16.11
CA VAL A 249 -3.46 -3.49 15.44
C VAL A 249 -4.47 -3.13 16.52
N PHE A 250 -5.05 -1.94 16.48
CA PHE A 250 -6.02 -1.46 17.46
C PHE A 250 -7.29 -0.91 16.81
N ALA A 251 -8.35 -0.85 17.61
CA ALA A 251 -9.60 -0.14 17.33
C ALA A 251 -9.94 0.79 18.49
N MET A 252 -10.61 1.91 18.18
CA MET A 252 -11.15 2.85 19.17
C MET A 252 -12.29 3.68 18.58
N GLN A 253 -13.13 4.29 19.41
CA GLN A 253 -14.14 5.22 18.93
C GLN A 253 -13.54 6.60 18.62
N THR A 254 -14.20 7.35 17.73
CA THR A 254 -13.80 8.73 17.36
C THR A 254 -13.87 9.73 18.52
N ASP A 255 -14.52 9.38 19.62
CA ASP A 255 -14.52 10.18 20.86
C ASP A 255 -13.36 9.83 21.80
N GLY A 256 -12.56 8.80 21.48
CA GLY A 256 -11.45 8.31 22.31
C GLY A 256 -11.80 7.14 23.21
N SER A 257 -13.07 6.76 23.31
CA SER A 257 -13.51 5.64 24.14
C SER A 257 -13.28 4.28 23.44
N GLY A 258 -13.45 3.19 24.18
CA GLY A 258 -13.49 1.84 23.62
C GLY A 258 -12.18 1.35 23.00
N TYR A 259 -11.02 1.90 23.38
CA TYR A 259 -9.74 1.41 22.89
C TYR A 259 -9.55 -0.08 23.15
N THR A 260 -9.25 -0.82 22.09
CA THR A 260 -9.06 -2.28 22.14
C THR A 260 -7.92 -2.68 21.19
N VAL A 261 -7.04 -3.56 21.66
CA VAL A 261 -6.06 -4.21 20.80
C VAL A 261 -6.70 -5.41 20.11
N LEU A 262 -6.73 -5.37 18.79
CA LEU A 262 -7.28 -6.43 17.94
C LEU A 262 -6.26 -7.56 17.69
N LYS A 263 -4.95 -7.18 17.60
CA LYS A 263 -3.85 -8.12 17.36
C LYS A 263 -2.57 -7.60 17.99
N TYR A 264 -1.90 -8.49 18.71
CA TYR A 264 -0.49 -8.33 19.13
C TYR A 264 0.40 -9.11 18.16
N PHE A 265 1.43 -8.47 17.63
CA PHE A 265 2.44 -9.18 16.85
C PHE A 265 3.47 -9.83 17.76
N SER A 266 3.83 -11.09 17.44
CA SER A 266 4.73 -11.89 18.29
C SER A 266 6.19 -11.42 18.19
N GLY A 267 6.99 -11.78 19.19
CA GLY A 267 8.43 -11.52 19.18
C GLY A 267 9.12 -12.19 17.98
N ILE A 268 10.11 -11.50 17.40
CA ILE A 268 11.00 -12.08 16.39
C ILE A 268 12.12 -12.88 17.10
N ASN A 269 12.58 -13.93 16.44
CA ASN A 269 13.75 -14.72 16.89
C ASN A 269 15.08 -14.01 16.57
N GLY A 270 16.20 -14.61 16.93
CA GLY A 270 17.54 -14.05 16.73
C GLY A 270 17.95 -13.80 15.27
N ILE A 271 17.18 -14.30 14.29
CA ILE A 271 17.37 -14.06 12.86
C ILE A 271 16.28 -13.16 12.25
N GLY A 272 15.44 -12.56 13.09
CA GLY A 272 14.44 -11.57 12.66
C GLY A 272 13.13 -12.17 12.14
N THR A 273 12.84 -13.45 12.35
CA THR A 273 11.66 -14.14 11.82
C THR A 273 10.64 -14.49 12.90
N ASN A 274 9.38 -14.58 12.51
CA ASN A 274 8.25 -15.12 13.28
C ASN A 274 7.15 -15.58 12.31
N SER A 275 6.00 -15.99 12.81
CA SER A 275 4.91 -16.53 11.99
C SER A 275 3.80 -15.52 11.67
N ASP A 276 3.86 -14.29 12.17
CA ASP A 276 2.75 -13.35 12.07
C ASP A 276 3.17 -11.92 11.67
N GLY A 277 4.47 -11.72 11.36
CA GLY A 277 5.01 -10.43 11.01
C GLY A 277 5.41 -9.58 12.22
N ALA A 278 6.05 -8.45 11.97
CA ALA A 278 6.54 -7.52 12.99
C ALA A 278 6.56 -6.09 12.45
N ALA A 279 6.36 -5.12 13.34
CA ALA A 279 6.48 -3.72 13.02
C ALA A 279 5.50 -3.27 11.90
N PRO A 280 4.19 -3.27 12.14
CA PRO A 280 3.23 -2.72 11.21
C PRO A 280 3.32 -1.20 11.19
N VAL A 281 3.97 -0.63 10.17
CA VAL A 281 4.19 0.81 10.02
C VAL A 281 3.13 1.48 9.13
N ALA A 282 2.50 0.71 8.27
CA ALA A 282 1.52 1.19 7.32
C ALA A 282 0.15 1.39 7.96
N GLY A 283 -0.65 2.28 7.37
CA GLY A 283 -2.08 2.30 7.59
C GLY A 283 -2.75 1.00 7.16
N LEU A 284 -3.92 0.73 7.69
CA LEU A 284 -4.73 -0.42 7.31
C LEU A 284 -5.57 -0.10 6.06
N THR A 285 -6.09 -1.14 5.42
CA THR A 285 -7.08 -1.03 4.34
C THR A 285 -8.33 -1.79 4.73
N LEU A 286 -9.49 -1.15 4.68
CA LEU A 286 -10.77 -1.74 5.03
C LEU A 286 -11.50 -2.26 3.79
N GLY A 287 -11.95 -3.50 3.84
CA GLY A 287 -12.82 -4.11 2.85
C GLY A 287 -13.99 -4.84 3.52
N GLY A 288 -15.15 -4.19 3.58
CA GLY A 288 -16.29 -4.69 4.35
C GLY A 288 -15.95 -4.80 5.84
N ASP A 289 -16.04 -5.98 6.43
CA ASP A 289 -15.70 -6.25 7.82
C ASP A 289 -14.27 -6.75 8.05
N THR A 290 -13.40 -6.58 7.06
CA THR A 290 -12.04 -7.11 7.06
C THR A 290 -11.01 -5.99 6.90
N LEU A 291 -10.02 -5.98 7.77
CA LEU A 291 -8.84 -5.13 7.73
C LEU A 291 -7.70 -5.90 7.07
N TYR A 292 -7.01 -5.24 6.14
CA TYR A 292 -5.80 -5.71 5.49
C TYR A 292 -4.63 -4.82 5.88
N GLY A 293 -3.47 -5.39 6.11
CA GLY A 293 -2.29 -4.63 6.47
C GLY A 293 -1.01 -5.34 6.06
N VAL A 294 0.11 -4.66 6.28
CA VAL A 294 1.44 -5.20 6.05
C VAL A 294 2.31 -5.00 7.28
N THR A 295 3.33 -5.82 7.41
CA THR A 295 4.39 -5.64 8.41
C THR A 295 5.73 -5.49 7.71
N VAL A 296 6.60 -4.61 8.23
CA VAL A 296 7.93 -4.37 7.62
C VAL A 296 8.88 -5.50 7.90
N GLY A 297 8.77 -6.16 9.05
CA GLY A 297 9.65 -7.23 9.45
C GLY A 297 8.88 -8.48 9.86
N GLY A 298 9.60 -9.49 10.36
CA GLY A 298 9.00 -10.79 10.68
C GLY A 298 8.65 -11.58 9.44
N GLY A 299 7.69 -12.50 9.56
CA GLY A 299 7.43 -13.50 8.54
C GLY A 299 8.53 -14.55 8.47
N VAL A 300 8.41 -15.50 7.56
CA VAL A 300 9.35 -16.66 7.45
C VAL A 300 10.76 -16.27 7.06
N ALA A 301 10.95 -15.15 6.36
CA ALA A 301 12.24 -14.67 5.87
C ALA A 301 12.71 -13.35 6.52
N GLY A 302 11.94 -12.78 7.48
CA GLY A 302 12.25 -11.50 8.09
C GLY A 302 12.01 -10.28 7.18
N CYS A 303 11.36 -10.49 6.04
CA CYS A 303 11.13 -9.47 5.00
C CYS A 303 9.74 -8.80 5.10
N GLY A 304 8.98 -9.14 6.14
CA GLY A 304 7.61 -8.69 6.33
C GLY A 304 6.58 -9.59 5.66
N ASN A 305 5.31 -9.30 5.90
CA ASN A 305 4.19 -10.05 5.35
C ASN A 305 2.98 -9.17 5.02
N ILE A 306 2.01 -9.76 4.34
CA ILE A 306 0.66 -9.22 4.13
C ILE A 306 -0.30 -10.02 5.00
N PHE A 307 -1.12 -9.35 5.79
CA PHE A 307 -2.08 -10.00 6.69
C PHE A 307 -3.50 -9.47 6.52
N LYS A 308 -4.46 -10.24 7.02
CA LYS A 308 -5.83 -9.77 7.25
C LYS A 308 -6.36 -10.22 8.59
N LEU A 309 -7.35 -9.48 9.10
CA LEU A 309 -8.18 -9.86 10.25
C LEU A 309 -9.53 -9.17 10.16
N LYS A 310 -10.51 -9.66 10.90
CA LYS A 310 -11.82 -9.00 10.99
C LYS A 310 -11.74 -7.73 11.83
N THR A 311 -12.66 -6.79 11.60
CA THR A 311 -12.79 -5.55 12.39
C THR A 311 -13.04 -5.79 13.87
N ASN A 312 -13.46 -6.98 14.26
CA ASN A 312 -13.61 -7.42 15.66
C ASN A 312 -12.35 -8.14 16.22
N GLY A 313 -11.25 -8.20 15.46
CA GLY A 313 -10.00 -8.85 15.85
C GLY A 313 -9.93 -10.36 15.59
N ALA A 314 -11.01 -10.99 15.15
CA ALA A 314 -11.02 -12.42 14.86
C ALA A 314 -10.39 -12.73 13.48
N GLY A 315 -10.01 -13.99 13.27
CA GLY A 315 -9.66 -14.51 11.95
C GLY A 315 -8.39 -13.90 11.35
N PHE A 316 -7.36 -13.65 12.18
CA PHE A 316 -6.05 -13.26 11.67
C PHE A 316 -5.50 -14.34 10.73
N ILE A 317 -5.11 -13.95 9.54
CA ILE A 317 -4.50 -14.81 8.52
C ILE A 317 -3.32 -14.06 7.91
N ASP A 318 -2.19 -14.74 7.85
CA ASP A 318 -1.07 -14.37 6.99
C ASP A 318 -1.43 -14.74 5.55
N LEU A 319 -1.49 -13.75 4.65
CA LEU A 319 -1.82 -13.95 3.25
C LEU A 319 -0.58 -14.24 2.40
N HIS A 320 0.57 -13.65 2.75
CA HIS A 320 1.82 -13.79 2.02
C HIS A 320 3.01 -13.33 2.84
N ASP A 321 4.02 -14.16 2.95
CA ASP A 321 5.34 -13.84 3.48
C ASP A 321 6.29 -13.45 2.36
N PHE A 322 6.88 -12.26 2.43
CA PHE A 322 7.88 -11.84 1.45
C PHE A 322 9.20 -12.60 1.61
N LEU A 323 9.79 -13.02 0.48
CA LEU A 323 11.01 -13.84 0.41
C LEU A 323 12.23 -13.07 -0.12
N HIS A 324 12.19 -11.75 -0.17
CA HIS A 324 13.19 -10.87 -0.77
C HIS A 324 13.24 -10.93 -2.31
N SER A 325 13.10 -12.10 -2.92
CA SER A 325 13.07 -12.27 -4.39
C SER A 325 11.79 -11.67 -5.01
N ASP A 326 10.71 -11.62 -4.27
CA ASP A 326 9.40 -11.09 -4.70
C ASP A 326 9.07 -9.71 -4.08
N GLY A 327 9.93 -9.23 -3.18
CA GLY A 327 9.84 -7.97 -2.47
C GLY A 327 10.32 -8.10 -1.03
N ALA A 328 10.53 -6.98 -0.36
CA ALA A 328 10.86 -6.92 1.06
C ALA A 328 10.48 -5.57 1.65
N PHE A 329 10.14 -5.57 2.94
CA PHE A 329 9.87 -4.37 3.73
C PHE A 329 8.72 -3.52 3.15
N PRO A 330 7.49 -4.07 3.01
CA PRO A 330 6.33 -3.29 2.62
C PRO A 330 6.04 -2.24 3.70
N ARG A 331 5.90 -0.96 3.30
CA ARG A 331 5.76 0.16 4.23
C ARG A 331 4.45 0.93 4.09
N ASN A 332 3.67 0.66 3.04
CA ASN A 332 2.49 1.43 2.72
C ASN A 332 1.20 0.64 2.85
N ALA A 333 0.12 1.35 3.10
CA ALA A 333 -1.20 0.77 3.08
C ALA A 333 -1.50 0.17 1.70
N LEU A 334 -2.18 -0.97 1.72
CA LEU A 334 -2.61 -1.63 0.49
C LEU A 334 -3.73 -0.84 -0.19
N PHE A 335 -3.80 -0.91 -1.51
CA PHE A 335 -4.91 -0.42 -2.29
C PHE A 335 -5.84 -1.58 -2.63
N LEU A 336 -7.10 -1.52 -2.21
CA LEU A 336 -8.10 -2.56 -2.48
C LEU A 336 -8.97 -2.15 -3.67
N ASN A 337 -9.05 -3.01 -4.68
CA ASN A 337 -10.01 -2.91 -5.78
C ASN A 337 -10.76 -4.24 -5.91
N GLY A 338 -12.02 -4.27 -5.52
CA GLY A 338 -12.82 -5.49 -5.45
C GLY A 338 -12.22 -6.54 -4.52
N SER A 339 -11.77 -7.67 -5.06
CA SER A 339 -11.09 -8.73 -4.32
C SER A 339 -9.58 -8.79 -4.56
N THR A 340 -8.98 -7.74 -5.15
CA THR A 340 -7.55 -7.65 -5.40
C THR A 340 -6.92 -6.54 -4.57
N LEU A 341 -5.86 -6.87 -3.86
CA LEU A 341 -4.99 -5.94 -3.14
C LEU A 341 -3.77 -5.62 -4.00
N TYR A 342 -3.41 -4.36 -4.06
CA TYR A 342 -2.19 -3.86 -4.69
C TYR A 342 -1.32 -3.19 -3.63
N GLY A 343 -0.02 -3.39 -3.72
CA GLY A 343 0.92 -2.82 -2.78
C GLY A 343 2.31 -2.67 -3.35
N THR A 344 3.20 -2.14 -2.52
CA THR A 344 4.61 -1.90 -2.85
C THR A 344 5.51 -2.44 -1.77
N THR A 345 6.75 -2.73 -2.16
CA THR A 345 7.83 -3.05 -1.22
C THR A 345 8.98 -2.08 -1.40
N ALA A 346 9.66 -1.73 -0.29
CA ALA A 346 10.77 -0.79 -0.31
C ALA A 346 12.08 -1.39 -0.82
N ALA A 347 12.21 -2.72 -0.76
CA ALA A 347 13.40 -3.44 -1.21
C ALA A 347 13.02 -4.81 -1.81
N GLY A 348 14.00 -5.60 -2.16
CA GLY A 348 13.80 -6.91 -2.79
C GLY A 348 13.43 -6.79 -4.26
N GLY A 349 12.88 -7.88 -4.82
CA GLY A 349 12.67 -8.03 -6.25
C GLY A 349 13.97 -8.30 -7.02
N SER A 350 13.89 -8.36 -8.34
CA SER A 350 15.04 -8.75 -9.19
C SER A 350 16.23 -7.79 -9.13
N SER A 351 16.01 -6.53 -8.78
CA SER A 351 17.03 -5.46 -8.72
C SER A 351 17.29 -4.96 -7.31
N ASN A 352 16.61 -5.50 -6.31
CA ASN A 352 16.69 -5.09 -4.89
C ASN A 352 16.27 -3.65 -4.59
N TYR A 353 15.45 -3.06 -5.43
CA TYR A 353 14.94 -1.68 -5.26
C TYR A 353 13.43 -1.63 -4.98
N GLY A 354 12.84 -2.79 -4.67
CA GLY A 354 11.42 -2.91 -4.38
C GLY A 354 10.58 -3.33 -5.59
N THR A 355 9.33 -3.57 -5.32
CA THR A 355 8.35 -4.10 -6.29
C THR A 355 7.01 -3.41 -6.18
N ILE A 356 6.23 -3.45 -7.25
CA ILE A 356 4.78 -3.31 -7.20
C ILE A 356 4.20 -4.70 -7.35
N PHE A 357 3.26 -5.08 -6.50
CA PHE A 357 2.64 -6.40 -6.51
C PHE A 357 1.12 -6.33 -6.48
N MET A 358 0.48 -7.43 -6.82
CA MET A 358 -0.91 -7.72 -6.54
C MET A 358 -1.08 -9.07 -5.86
N ILE A 359 -2.17 -9.24 -5.10
CA ILE A 359 -2.58 -10.48 -4.47
C ILE A 359 -4.10 -10.47 -4.29
N LEU A 360 -4.76 -11.62 -4.37
CA LEU A 360 -6.17 -11.71 -4.04
C LEU A 360 -6.40 -11.61 -2.52
N THR A 361 -7.55 -11.10 -2.11
CA THR A 361 -7.95 -10.96 -0.70
C THR A 361 -8.04 -12.29 0.07
N ASN A 362 -8.02 -13.42 -0.63
CA ASN A 362 -7.92 -14.77 -0.04
C ASN A 362 -6.48 -15.27 0.13
N GLY A 363 -5.47 -14.54 -0.39
CA GLY A 363 -4.04 -14.90 -0.37
C GLY A 363 -3.55 -15.64 -1.61
N ALA A 364 -4.43 -15.94 -2.58
CA ALA A 364 -4.03 -16.59 -3.83
C ALA A 364 -3.43 -15.60 -4.84
N ASP A 365 -2.73 -16.14 -5.84
CA ASP A 365 -2.26 -15.44 -7.04
C ASP A 365 -1.41 -14.18 -6.76
N PHE A 366 -0.48 -14.28 -5.81
CA PHE A 366 0.53 -13.23 -5.64
C PHE A 366 1.33 -13.06 -6.94
N THR A 367 1.43 -11.82 -7.42
CA THR A 367 2.13 -11.50 -8.67
C THR A 367 2.89 -10.19 -8.54
N THR A 368 4.18 -10.20 -8.88
CA THR A 368 4.97 -8.97 -9.05
C THR A 368 4.62 -8.33 -10.40
N LEU A 369 4.02 -7.14 -10.36
CA LEU A 369 3.62 -6.38 -11.55
C LEU A 369 4.80 -5.58 -12.13
N LYS A 370 5.69 -5.09 -11.26
CA LYS A 370 6.86 -4.28 -11.64
C LYS A 370 7.99 -4.47 -10.63
N ASN A 371 9.20 -4.65 -11.11
CA ASN A 371 10.41 -4.47 -10.32
C ASN A 371 10.95 -3.07 -10.55
N PHE A 372 11.32 -2.36 -9.50
CA PHE A 372 11.97 -1.06 -9.58
C PHE A 372 13.46 -1.20 -9.90
N ASP A 373 14.03 -0.16 -10.53
CA ASP A 373 15.44 0.00 -10.78
C ASP A 373 15.81 1.50 -10.72
N MET A 374 17.09 1.85 -10.82
CA MET A 374 17.55 3.23 -10.71
C MET A 374 16.92 4.18 -11.73
N THR A 375 16.43 3.67 -12.86
CA THR A 375 15.87 4.51 -13.94
C THR A 375 14.40 4.83 -13.75
N VAL A 376 13.67 3.93 -13.10
CA VAL A 376 12.22 4.06 -12.88
C VAL A 376 11.87 4.47 -11.46
N GLY A 377 12.84 4.52 -10.56
CA GLY A 377 12.67 4.94 -9.17
C GLY A 377 13.02 3.86 -8.15
N LEU A 378 13.26 4.27 -6.91
CA LEU A 378 13.66 3.45 -5.78
C LEU A 378 12.79 3.77 -4.58
N GLN A 379 12.45 2.76 -3.75
CA GLN A 379 11.65 2.95 -2.54
C GLN A 379 10.28 3.60 -2.83
N CYS A 380 9.34 2.79 -3.28
CA CYS A 380 7.96 3.26 -3.40
C CYS A 380 7.34 3.32 -2.00
N ASP A 381 7.21 4.53 -1.48
CA ASP A 381 6.68 4.81 -0.15
C ASP A 381 5.31 5.51 -0.22
N SER A 382 4.48 5.20 -1.22
CA SER A 382 3.12 5.73 -1.35
C SER A 382 2.10 4.64 -1.61
N LYS A 383 0.89 4.83 -1.08
CA LYS A 383 -0.30 4.09 -1.46
C LYS A 383 -0.76 4.52 -2.84
N PHE A 384 -1.41 3.65 -3.56
CA PHE A 384 -1.95 3.95 -4.88
C PHE A 384 -3.25 4.74 -4.84
N VAL A 385 -3.43 5.61 -5.84
CA VAL A 385 -4.75 6.08 -6.26
C VAL A 385 -5.05 5.57 -7.66
N LEU A 386 -6.31 5.29 -7.94
CA LEU A 386 -6.76 4.70 -9.19
C LEU A 386 -7.55 5.72 -10.02
N SER A 387 -7.21 5.86 -11.29
CA SER A 387 -8.06 6.49 -12.30
C SER A 387 -8.12 5.60 -13.54
N SER A 388 -9.32 5.25 -13.95
CA SER A 388 -9.56 4.24 -15.00
C SER A 388 -8.88 2.90 -14.64
N ASN A 389 -7.94 2.44 -15.44
CA ASN A 389 -7.13 1.23 -15.17
C ASN A 389 -5.67 1.54 -14.84
N ILE A 390 -5.36 2.76 -14.39
CA ILE A 390 -4.01 3.20 -14.06
C ILE A 390 -3.90 3.46 -12.55
N LEU A 391 -2.98 2.77 -11.92
CA LEU A 391 -2.54 3.04 -10.55
C LEU A 391 -1.47 4.12 -10.57
N TYR A 392 -1.69 5.20 -9.83
CA TYR A 392 -0.75 6.31 -9.70
C TYR A 392 -0.11 6.25 -8.31
N GLY A 393 1.19 6.54 -8.26
CA GLY A 393 1.97 6.59 -7.04
C GLY A 393 3.21 7.43 -7.18
N THR A 394 3.98 7.52 -6.11
CA THR A 394 5.26 8.20 -6.03
C THR A 394 6.37 7.25 -5.63
N VAL A 395 7.58 7.59 -5.99
CA VAL A 395 8.80 6.90 -5.57
C VAL A 395 9.77 7.96 -5.07
N ALA A 396 10.30 7.76 -3.86
CA ALA A 396 11.07 8.78 -3.14
C ALA A 396 12.39 9.16 -3.81
N ASP A 397 13.07 8.17 -4.40
CA ASP A 397 14.40 8.34 -4.97
C ASP A 397 14.46 7.81 -6.41
N GLY A 398 15.52 8.13 -7.14
CA GLY A 398 15.75 7.68 -8.51
C GLY A 398 15.05 8.56 -9.55
N GLY A 399 14.74 7.98 -10.71
CA GLY A 399 14.38 8.75 -11.89
C GLY A 399 15.60 9.45 -12.51
N THR A 400 15.40 10.21 -13.59
CA THR A 400 16.52 10.82 -14.34
C THR A 400 17.31 11.87 -13.55
N ASN A 401 16.70 12.49 -12.56
CA ASN A 401 17.31 13.57 -11.76
C ASN A 401 17.65 13.13 -10.32
N GLY A 402 17.32 11.89 -9.95
CA GLY A 402 17.59 11.35 -8.61
C GLY A 402 16.67 11.86 -7.49
N GLY A 403 15.68 12.66 -7.79
CA GLY A 403 14.78 13.30 -6.81
C GLY A 403 13.45 12.56 -6.59
N GLY A 404 13.31 11.39 -7.17
CA GLY A 404 12.06 10.62 -7.16
C GLY A 404 11.17 10.91 -8.36
N VAL A 405 10.05 10.21 -8.44
CA VAL A 405 9.12 10.32 -9.57
C VAL A 405 7.66 10.28 -9.14
N VAL A 406 6.77 10.85 -9.99
CA VAL A 406 5.35 10.48 -10.05
C VAL A 406 5.19 9.53 -11.23
N PHE A 407 4.47 8.43 -11.02
CA PHE A 407 4.27 7.44 -12.07
C PHE A 407 2.81 7.01 -12.21
N GLY A 408 2.50 6.40 -13.35
CA GLY A 408 1.29 5.64 -13.60
C GLY A 408 1.62 4.24 -14.09
N LEU A 409 1.01 3.22 -13.47
CA LEU A 409 1.08 1.83 -13.88
C LEU A 409 -0.27 1.39 -14.44
N THR A 410 -0.32 1.10 -15.74
CA THR A 410 -1.52 0.54 -16.37
C THR A 410 -1.67 -0.91 -15.93
N VAL A 411 -2.76 -1.23 -15.24
CA VAL A 411 -3.05 -2.61 -14.82
C VAL A 411 -3.75 -3.35 -15.96
N GLN A 412 -3.09 -4.37 -16.47
CA GLN A 412 -3.65 -5.28 -17.46
C GLN A 412 -4.40 -6.42 -16.79
N PRO A 413 -5.48 -6.93 -17.40
CA PRO A 413 -6.16 -8.12 -16.90
C PRO A 413 -5.21 -9.33 -16.83
N GLN A 414 -5.37 -10.15 -15.80
CA GLN A 414 -4.54 -11.33 -15.55
C GLN A 414 -5.40 -12.60 -15.53
N ILE A 415 -4.87 -13.70 -16.09
CA ILE A 415 -5.42 -15.03 -15.87
C ILE A 415 -4.91 -15.54 -14.54
N LEU A 416 -5.83 -15.96 -13.66
CA LEU A 416 -5.48 -16.57 -12.38
C LEU A 416 -5.21 -18.06 -12.59
N THR A 417 -4.17 -18.56 -11.95
CA THR A 417 -3.75 -19.96 -12.07
C THR A 417 -3.66 -20.68 -10.72
N GLY A 418 -3.70 -19.93 -9.62
CA GLY A 418 -3.56 -20.43 -8.25
C GLY A 418 -4.85 -20.50 -7.45
N ASP A 419 -5.98 -20.03 -7.99
CA ASP A 419 -7.28 -19.97 -7.30
C ASP A 419 -8.09 -21.28 -7.32
N GLY A 420 -7.59 -22.31 -8.02
CA GLY A 420 -8.23 -23.63 -8.14
C GLY A 420 -9.24 -23.75 -9.29
N ASN A 421 -9.51 -22.68 -10.04
CA ASN A 421 -10.43 -22.68 -11.17
C ASN A 421 -9.74 -22.82 -12.53
N PHE A 422 -8.39 -22.79 -12.54
CA PHE A 422 -7.61 -23.00 -13.75
C PHE A 422 -7.57 -24.48 -14.17
N GLY A 423 -8.00 -24.78 -15.39
CA GLY A 423 -7.91 -26.10 -15.95
C GLY A 423 -9.25 -26.68 -16.44
N VAL A 424 -9.32 -28.02 -16.54
CA VAL A 424 -10.52 -28.71 -17.02
C VAL A 424 -11.44 -29.02 -15.85
N GLN A 425 -12.65 -28.43 -15.88
CA GLN A 425 -13.72 -28.67 -14.92
C GLN A 425 -14.99 -29.00 -15.68
N ALA A 426 -15.71 -30.05 -15.25
CA ALA A 426 -17.01 -30.46 -15.84
C ALA A 426 -17.00 -30.54 -17.39
N ASN A 427 -15.92 -31.07 -17.98
CA ASN A 427 -15.68 -31.19 -19.41
C ASN A 427 -15.50 -29.86 -20.17
N ALA A 428 -15.23 -28.76 -19.49
CA ALA A 428 -14.85 -27.48 -20.10
C ALA A 428 -13.46 -27.07 -19.58
N PHE A 429 -12.64 -26.41 -20.40
CA PHE A 429 -11.42 -25.75 -19.95
C PHE A 429 -11.79 -24.35 -19.50
N GLY A 430 -11.32 -23.96 -18.33
CA GLY A 430 -11.64 -22.63 -17.78
C GLY A 430 -10.55 -22.04 -16.93
N PHE A 431 -10.73 -20.75 -16.63
CA PHE A 431 -9.88 -19.97 -15.73
C PHE A 431 -10.61 -18.72 -15.26
N ASP A 432 -10.18 -18.19 -14.15
CA ASP A 432 -10.61 -16.88 -13.68
C ASP A 432 -9.72 -15.76 -14.24
N ILE A 433 -10.33 -14.59 -14.44
CA ILE A 433 -9.69 -13.37 -14.92
C ILE A 433 -9.87 -12.29 -13.88
N THR A 434 -8.80 -11.63 -13.46
CA THR A 434 -8.82 -10.46 -12.58
C THR A 434 -8.27 -9.21 -13.28
N GLY A 435 -8.62 -8.05 -12.75
CA GLY A 435 -8.16 -6.74 -13.19
C GLY A 435 -8.94 -5.63 -12.49
N ILE A 436 -8.88 -4.43 -13.03
CA ILE A 436 -9.58 -3.28 -12.44
C ILE A 436 -11.09 -3.35 -12.73
N SER A 437 -11.91 -2.92 -11.76
CA SER A 437 -13.36 -2.84 -11.92
C SER A 437 -13.75 -1.98 -13.12
N ASN A 438 -14.77 -2.44 -13.87
CA ASN A 438 -15.26 -1.85 -15.12
C ASN A 438 -14.29 -1.94 -16.31
N GLN A 439 -13.16 -2.65 -16.18
CA GLN A 439 -12.27 -2.92 -17.31
C GLN A 439 -12.88 -3.97 -18.22
N ALA A 440 -13.02 -3.65 -19.50
CA ALA A 440 -13.41 -4.63 -20.52
C ALA A 440 -12.20 -5.48 -20.92
N VAL A 441 -12.42 -6.78 -21.13
CA VAL A 441 -11.41 -7.73 -21.57
C VAL A 441 -11.94 -8.66 -22.64
N VAL A 442 -11.18 -8.85 -23.71
CA VAL A 442 -11.50 -9.80 -24.79
C VAL A 442 -10.65 -11.04 -24.61
N ILE A 443 -11.32 -12.21 -24.48
CA ILE A 443 -10.64 -13.51 -24.49
C ILE A 443 -10.51 -13.92 -25.96
N GLN A 444 -9.28 -14.18 -26.37
CA GLN A 444 -8.94 -14.66 -27.70
C GLN A 444 -8.35 -16.06 -27.64
N THR A 445 -8.58 -16.83 -28.69
CA THR A 445 -8.01 -18.17 -28.84
C THR A 445 -7.32 -18.32 -30.19
N CYS A 446 -6.30 -19.17 -30.23
CA CYS A 446 -5.72 -19.69 -31.45
C CYS A 446 -5.39 -21.19 -31.33
N THR A 447 -5.19 -21.88 -32.46
CA THR A 447 -4.89 -23.31 -32.52
C THR A 447 -3.44 -23.59 -32.94
N ASN A 448 -2.69 -22.56 -33.35
CA ASN A 448 -1.31 -22.68 -33.82
C ASN A 448 -0.48 -21.46 -33.41
N LEU A 449 0.47 -21.62 -32.47
CA LEU A 449 1.37 -20.56 -32.04
C LEU A 449 2.47 -20.20 -33.06
N GLY A 450 2.80 -21.11 -33.98
CA GLY A 450 3.79 -20.86 -35.01
C GLY A 450 3.32 -19.90 -36.12
N SER A 451 1.99 -19.76 -36.27
CA SER A 451 1.33 -18.79 -37.15
C SER A 451 -0.01 -18.42 -36.49
N PRO A 452 0.03 -17.57 -35.45
CA PRO A 452 -1.14 -17.36 -34.62
C PRO A 452 -2.19 -16.46 -35.29
N ASP A 453 -3.36 -17.01 -35.52
CA ASP A 453 -4.60 -16.28 -35.84
C ASP A 453 -5.45 -16.23 -34.59
N TRP A 454 -5.42 -15.10 -33.88
CA TRP A 454 -6.11 -14.89 -32.62
C TRP A 454 -7.55 -14.44 -32.85
N LEU A 455 -8.51 -15.33 -32.61
CA LEU A 455 -9.92 -15.06 -32.77
C LEU A 455 -10.57 -14.71 -31.42
N PRO A 456 -11.36 -13.63 -31.35
CA PRO A 456 -12.12 -13.32 -30.14
C PRO A 456 -13.24 -14.35 -29.96
N ILE A 457 -13.38 -14.85 -28.73
CA ILE A 457 -14.42 -15.82 -28.38
C ILE A 457 -15.39 -15.31 -27.32
N GLN A 458 -14.93 -14.38 -26.46
CA GLN A 458 -15.77 -13.77 -25.43
C GLN A 458 -15.24 -12.41 -25.04
N THR A 459 -16.15 -11.51 -24.66
CA THR A 459 -15.82 -10.23 -24.02
C THR A 459 -16.48 -10.18 -22.66
N ASN A 460 -15.70 -9.87 -21.62
CA ASN A 460 -16.19 -9.71 -20.25
C ASN A 460 -15.91 -8.28 -19.78
N THR A 461 -16.71 -7.80 -18.82
CA THR A 461 -16.40 -6.61 -18.03
C THR A 461 -16.06 -7.06 -16.62
N LEU A 462 -14.89 -6.69 -16.13
CA LEU A 462 -14.42 -7.07 -14.81
C LEU A 462 -15.16 -6.23 -13.76
N ASN A 463 -15.43 -6.83 -12.60
CA ASN A 463 -16.18 -6.20 -11.51
C ASN A 463 -15.35 -6.01 -10.23
N GLY A 464 -13.99 -6.10 -10.38
CA GLY A 464 -13.04 -6.01 -9.28
C GLY A 464 -12.81 -7.32 -8.52
N GLY A 465 -13.56 -8.39 -8.89
CA GLY A 465 -13.30 -9.76 -8.46
C GLY A 465 -12.97 -10.65 -9.63
N PRO A 466 -12.58 -11.94 -9.39
CA PRO A 466 -12.38 -12.90 -10.45
C PRO A 466 -13.66 -13.13 -11.27
N VAL A 467 -13.51 -13.14 -12.58
CA VAL A 467 -14.59 -13.44 -13.54
C VAL A 467 -14.25 -14.74 -14.25
N TYR A 468 -15.06 -15.77 -14.04
CA TYR A 468 -14.80 -17.08 -14.61
C TYR A 468 -15.15 -17.12 -16.09
N PHE A 469 -14.22 -17.66 -16.88
CA PHE A 469 -14.38 -18.01 -18.28
C PHE A 469 -14.31 -19.52 -18.44
N SER A 470 -15.15 -20.11 -19.29
CA SER A 470 -15.03 -21.52 -19.66
C SER A 470 -15.30 -21.75 -21.15
N ASP A 471 -14.54 -22.67 -21.72
CA ASP A 471 -14.63 -23.09 -23.10
C ASP A 471 -15.06 -24.56 -23.19
N PRO A 472 -16.35 -24.84 -23.43
CA PRO A 472 -16.85 -26.22 -23.59
C PRO A 472 -16.39 -26.87 -24.91
N GLN A 473 -15.89 -26.09 -25.86
CA GLN A 473 -15.47 -26.59 -27.20
C GLN A 473 -13.97 -26.94 -27.25
N TRP A 474 -13.25 -26.79 -26.15
CA TRP A 474 -11.78 -27.00 -26.11
C TRP A 474 -11.36 -28.38 -26.64
N THR A 475 -12.18 -29.43 -26.45
CA THR A 475 -11.92 -30.81 -26.92
C THR A 475 -12.00 -31.00 -28.42
N ASN A 476 -12.58 -30.02 -29.15
CA ASN A 476 -12.69 -30.07 -30.62
C ASN A 476 -11.36 -29.77 -31.32
N TYR A 477 -10.34 -29.42 -30.58
CA TYR A 477 -9.06 -28.98 -31.13
C TYR A 477 -7.91 -29.83 -30.54
N SER A 478 -6.92 -30.15 -31.35
CA SER A 478 -5.70 -30.87 -30.92
C SER A 478 -4.78 -30.03 -30.04
N GLY A 479 -4.90 -28.68 -30.11
CA GLY A 479 -4.25 -27.68 -29.25
C GLY A 479 -5.08 -26.41 -29.31
N ARG A 480 -5.24 -25.73 -28.16
CA ARG A 480 -5.97 -24.50 -28.05
C ARG A 480 -5.31 -23.61 -27.03
N PHE A 481 -4.98 -22.39 -27.44
CA PHE A 481 -4.25 -21.41 -26.65
C PHE A 481 -5.15 -20.21 -26.40
N TYR A 482 -4.98 -19.56 -25.24
CA TYR A 482 -5.80 -18.43 -24.82
C TYR A 482 -4.94 -17.24 -24.47
N ARG A 483 -5.43 -16.04 -24.75
CA ARG A 483 -4.85 -14.79 -24.27
C ARG A 483 -5.94 -13.78 -23.94
N LEU A 484 -5.59 -12.82 -23.12
CA LEU A 484 -6.40 -11.64 -22.85
C LEU A 484 -5.91 -10.47 -23.71
N ARG A 485 -6.85 -9.62 -24.11
CA ARG A 485 -6.58 -8.38 -24.81
C ARG A 485 -7.54 -7.31 -24.31
N SER A 486 -7.03 -6.08 -24.17
CA SER A 486 -7.89 -4.90 -24.04
C SER A 486 -8.62 -4.64 -25.36
N PRO A 487 -9.89 -4.19 -25.36
CA PRO A 487 -10.68 -3.90 -26.54
C PRO A 487 -10.05 -2.91 -27.50
#